data_08396f04b82c4b9d6ad0589dcf9fd041
#
_entry.id   08396f04b82c4b9d6ad0589dcf9fd041
#
_cell.length_a   1.000
_cell.length_b   1.000
_cell.length_c   1.000
_cell.angle_alpha   90.00
_cell.angle_beta   90.00
_cell.angle_gamma   90.00
#
_symmetry.space_group_name_H-M   'P 1'
#
loop_
_entity.id
_entity.type
_entity.pdbx_description
1 polymer ?
#
loop_
_entity_poly.entity_id
_entity_poly.type
_entity_poly.pdbx_seq_one_letter_code
_entity_poly.pdbx_strand_id
1 'polypeptide(L)'
;DYKFIYFVYIIILAINIAQIISNKDFCNSKHFKIFLVLTIFFGTLLLHQVHTQNQIYIFFLVPVLTGFALYYKNFLKIKNKSFITYFILLFCVIVTFKYNERFSIERKFHELSNVDLSNSKSFETFDKKFRGLNWITPYFNEPDIEINNLKILKEILRLQTDNTMLLTEYNFFSSTLERKFHSPSRTFDRISYPRLNSKYYFKYKNFLIDKIKKEKIKNIFVLEWREISTRRLNHLILNYVSKDCFQVSKTNIYIVKLKVKSCEDLL
;
A
#
# COMPACT_ATOMS: atom_id res chain seq x y z
N ASP A 1 -17.11 -6.64 0.09
CA ASP A 1 -16.73 -8.06 0.18
C ASP A 1 -16.27 -8.49 1.58
N TYR A 2 -15.80 -7.58 2.42
CA TYR A 2 -15.44 -7.86 3.83
C TYR A 2 -16.64 -7.98 4.77
N LYS A 3 -17.85 -7.66 4.31
CA LYS A 3 -19.08 -7.65 5.10
C LYS A 3 -19.40 -9.02 5.74
N PHE A 4 -19.00 -10.10 5.09
CA PHE A 4 -19.25 -11.47 5.58
C PHE A 4 -18.51 -11.80 6.88
N ILE A 5 -17.32 -11.26 7.10
CA ILE A 5 -16.54 -11.50 8.32
C ILE A 5 -17.23 -10.81 9.51
N TYR A 6 -17.71 -9.58 9.30
CA TYR A 6 -18.50 -8.89 10.30
C TYR A 6 -19.78 -9.66 10.67
N PHE A 7 -20.42 -10.29 9.67
CA PHE A 7 -21.64 -11.06 9.91
C PHE A 7 -21.43 -12.23 10.87
N VAL A 8 -20.35 -13.00 10.70
CA VAL A 8 -20.01 -14.10 11.62
C VAL A 8 -19.71 -13.57 13.02
N TYR A 9 -18.97 -12.46 13.14
CA TYR A 9 -18.71 -11.86 14.44
C TYR A 9 -19.99 -11.31 15.10
N ILE A 10 -20.91 -10.72 14.35
CA ILE A 10 -22.21 -10.24 14.86
C ILE A 10 -23.03 -11.40 15.42
N ILE A 11 -23.01 -12.57 14.79
CA ILE A 11 -23.69 -13.77 15.32
C ILE A 11 -23.08 -14.17 16.67
N ILE A 12 -21.75 -14.22 16.77
CA ILE A 12 -21.07 -14.55 18.03
C ILE A 12 -21.43 -13.53 19.11
N LEU A 13 -21.41 -12.25 18.78
CA LEU A 13 -21.79 -11.14 19.67
C LEU A 13 -23.24 -11.30 20.16
N ALA A 14 -24.19 -11.54 19.26
CA ALA A 14 -25.60 -11.73 19.59
C ALA A 14 -25.80 -12.92 20.55
N ILE A 15 -25.12 -14.05 20.31
CA ILE A 15 -25.19 -15.21 21.21
C ILE A 15 -24.67 -14.84 22.61
N ASN A 16 -23.55 -14.15 22.70
CA ASN A 16 -22.98 -13.74 24.00
C ASN A 16 -23.88 -12.75 24.73
N ILE A 17 -24.46 -11.77 24.04
CA ILE A 17 -25.42 -10.82 24.63
C ILE A 17 -26.65 -11.58 25.16
N ALA A 18 -27.20 -12.53 24.40
CA ALA A 18 -28.33 -13.34 24.85
C ALA A 18 -28.00 -14.16 26.11
N GLN A 19 -26.73 -14.67 26.21
CA GLN A 19 -26.30 -15.38 27.42
C GLN A 19 -26.15 -14.45 28.64
N ILE A 20 -25.62 -13.21 28.43
CA ILE A 20 -25.51 -12.22 29.51
C ILE A 20 -26.90 -11.87 30.06
N ILE A 21 -27.89 -11.68 29.17
CA ILE A 21 -29.28 -11.36 29.57
C ILE A 21 -29.94 -12.54 30.31
N SER A 22 -29.68 -13.76 29.86
CA SER A 22 -30.32 -14.95 30.40
C SER A 22 -29.67 -15.49 31.66
N ASN A 23 -28.41 -15.18 31.92
CA ASN A 23 -27.61 -15.70 33.05
C ASN A 23 -26.66 -14.62 33.59
N LYS A 24 -27.01 -14.09 34.76
CA LYS A 24 -26.24 -13.02 35.41
C LYS A 24 -24.78 -13.42 35.73
N ASP A 25 -24.54 -14.70 36.00
CA ASP A 25 -23.20 -15.22 36.32
C ASP A 25 -22.34 -15.47 35.09
N PHE A 26 -22.91 -15.34 33.89
CA PHE A 26 -22.18 -15.57 32.65
C PHE A 26 -20.96 -14.66 32.48
N CYS A 27 -21.04 -13.42 32.94
CA CYS A 27 -19.94 -12.46 32.89
C CYS A 27 -18.69 -12.92 33.66
N ASN A 28 -18.86 -13.76 34.69
CA ASN A 28 -17.75 -14.31 35.46
C ASN A 28 -17.21 -15.62 34.85
N SER A 29 -17.89 -16.15 33.84
CA SER A 29 -17.52 -17.43 33.23
C SER A 29 -16.26 -17.33 32.37
N LYS A 30 -15.55 -18.47 32.20
CA LYS A 30 -14.44 -18.59 31.25
C LYS A 30 -14.88 -18.32 29.82
N HIS A 31 -16.14 -18.60 29.47
CA HIS A 31 -16.68 -18.37 28.12
C HIS A 31 -16.77 -16.89 27.78
N PHE A 32 -17.19 -16.07 28.74
CA PHE A 32 -17.22 -14.63 28.58
C PHE A 32 -15.80 -14.04 28.46
N LYS A 33 -14.85 -14.51 29.25
CA LYS A 33 -13.44 -14.09 29.14
C LYS A 33 -12.85 -14.41 27.77
N ILE A 34 -13.14 -15.59 27.22
CA ILE A 34 -12.76 -15.97 25.85
C ILE A 34 -13.40 -15.03 24.82
N PHE A 35 -14.68 -14.68 24.99
CA PHE A 35 -15.36 -13.73 24.12
C PHE A 35 -14.72 -12.34 24.15
N LEU A 36 -14.30 -11.84 25.32
CA LEU A 36 -13.59 -10.57 25.44
C LEU A 36 -12.25 -10.60 24.68
N VAL A 37 -11.46 -11.66 24.86
CA VAL A 37 -10.20 -11.83 24.15
C VAL A 37 -10.42 -11.85 22.63
N LEU A 38 -11.45 -12.59 22.17
CA LEU A 38 -11.82 -12.62 20.76
C LEU A 38 -12.22 -11.24 20.23
N THR A 39 -12.98 -10.48 21.01
CA THR A 39 -13.44 -9.13 20.66
C THR A 39 -12.25 -8.17 20.53
N ILE A 40 -11.31 -8.20 21.49
CA ILE A 40 -10.09 -7.39 21.44
C ILE A 40 -9.25 -7.79 20.24
N PHE A 41 -9.03 -9.08 20.00
CA PHE A 41 -8.28 -9.59 18.85
C PHE A 41 -8.89 -9.15 17.52
N PHE A 42 -10.21 -9.31 17.37
CA PHE A 42 -10.94 -8.87 16.19
C PHE A 42 -10.84 -7.36 15.96
N GLY A 43 -11.06 -6.56 17.02
CA GLY A 43 -10.95 -5.10 16.96
C GLY A 43 -9.54 -4.64 16.61
N THR A 44 -8.52 -5.26 17.18
CA THR A 44 -7.11 -4.94 16.89
C THR A 44 -6.76 -5.22 15.43
N LEU A 45 -7.18 -6.36 14.88
CA LEU A 45 -6.93 -6.68 13.47
C LEU A 45 -7.68 -5.74 12.52
N LEU A 46 -8.90 -5.32 12.86
CA LEU A 46 -9.65 -4.33 12.09
C LEU A 46 -8.93 -2.97 12.08
N LEU A 47 -8.53 -2.48 13.26
CA LEU A 47 -7.78 -1.23 13.39
C LEU A 47 -6.47 -1.28 12.60
N HIS A 48 -5.73 -2.37 12.75
CA HIS A 48 -4.49 -2.59 12.00
C HIS A 48 -4.73 -2.54 10.49
N GLN A 49 -5.78 -3.19 10.00
CA GLN A 49 -6.11 -3.21 8.58
C GLN A 49 -6.52 -1.83 8.05
N VAL A 50 -7.33 -1.08 8.81
CA VAL A 50 -7.72 0.29 8.44
C VAL A 50 -6.49 1.19 8.39
N HIS A 51 -5.58 1.03 9.35
CA HIS A 51 -4.38 1.86 9.45
C HIS A 51 -3.35 1.54 8.37
N THR A 52 -3.10 0.26 8.11
CA THR A 52 -2.08 -0.20 7.15
C THR A 52 -2.61 -0.36 5.72
N GLN A 53 -3.94 -0.31 5.53
CA GLN A 53 -4.63 -0.65 4.27
C GLN A 53 -4.29 -2.06 3.76
N ASN A 54 -3.73 -2.91 4.63
CA ASN A 54 -3.33 -4.26 4.30
C ASN A 54 -4.48 -5.24 4.54
N GLN A 55 -5.01 -5.81 3.47
CA GLN A 55 -6.18 -6.67 3.49
C GLN A 55 -5.89 -8.13 3.85
N ILE A 56 -4.63 -8.53 3.96
CA ILE A 56 -4.24 -9.94 4.15
C ILE A 56 -4.71 -10.50 5.50
N TYR A 57 -4.65 -9.70 6.55
CA TYR A 57 -4.97 -10.16 7.92
C TYR A 57 -6.42 -10.56 8.12
N ILE A 58 -7.35 -10.06 7.33
CA ILE A 58 -8.77 -10.43 7.39
C ILE A 58 -8.99 -11.92 7.11
N PHE A 59 -8.14 -12.54 6.29
CA PHE A 59 -8.29 -13.97 5.96
C PHE A 59 -8.03 -14.89 7.13
N PHE A 60 -7.13 -14.51 8.02
CA PHE A 60 -6.87 -15.26 9.25
C PHE A 60 -8.08 -15.24 10.20
N LEU A 61 -8.95 -14.24 10.07
CA LEU A 61 -10.17 -14.15 10.88
C LEU A 61 -11.24 -15.18 10.47
N VAL A 62 -11.28 -15.61 9.22
CA VAL A 62 -12.30 -16.56 8.75
C VAL A 62 -12.25 -17.88 9.53
N PRO A 63 -11.15 -18.64 9.59
CA PRO A 63 -11.09 -19.88 10.33
C PRO A 63 -11.23 -19.66 11.85
N VAL A 64 -10.67 -18.56 12.39
CA VAL A 64 -10.79 -18.22 13.81
C VAL A 64 -12.23 -17.97 14.20
N LEU A 65 -12.92 -17.06 13.50
CA LEU A 65 -14.32 -16.75 13.79
C LEU A 65 -15.24 -17.95 13.56
N THR A 66 -14.95 -18.77 12.56
CA THR A 66 -15.68 -20.02 12.32
C THR A 66 -15.55 -20.98 13.49
N GLY A 67 -14.33 -21.19 13.98
CA GLY A 67 -14.09 -22.02 15.16
C GLY A 67 -14.88 -21.52 16.38
N PHE A 68 -14.87 -20.21 16.62
CA PHE A 68 -15.63 -19.61 17.71
C PHE A 68 -17.15 -19.64 17.47
N ALA A 69 -17.64 -19.50 16.25
CA ALA A 69 -19.06 -19.66 15.94
C ALA A 69 -19.52 -21.11 16.23
N LEU A 70 -18.72 -22.10 15.87
CA LEU A 70 -18.98 -23.51 16.21
C LEU A 70 -18.93 -23.77 17.71
N TYR A 71 -18.06 -23.12 18.44
CA TYR A 71 -17.99 -23.19 19.89
C TYR A 71 -19.23 -22.58 20.54
N TYR A 72 -19.57 -21.34 20.18
CA TYR A 72 -20.69 -20.61 20.78
C TYR A 72 -22.07 -21.14 20.38
N LYS A 73 -22.22 -21.81 19.22
CA LYS A 73 -23.50 -22.45 18.85
C LYS A 73 -24.00 -23.43 19.92
N ASN A 74 -23.11 -24.01 20.72
CA ASN A 74 -23.49 -24.98 21.77
C ASN A 74 -24.31 -24.31 22.87
N PHE A 75 -24.21 -23.01 23.05
CA PHE A 75 -25.02 -22.24 24.00
C PHE A 75 -26.44 -21.94 23.48
N LEU A 76 -26.70 -22.18 22.19
CA LEU A 76 -28.06 -22.01 21.64
C LEU A 76 -28.93 -23.20 22.04
N LYS A 77 -30.11 -22.91 22.57
CA LYS A 77 -31.15 -23.93 22.90
C LYS A 77 -31.94 -24.33 21.65
N ILE A 78 -31.25 -24.70 20.56
CA ILE A 78 -31.87 -25.07 19.28
C ILE A 78 -31.83 -26.60 19.12
N LYS A 79 -32.97 -27.19 18.70
CA LYS A 79 -33.06 -28.64 18.51
C LYS A 79 -32.11 -29.18 17.43
N ASN A 80 -31.94 -28.43 16.34
CA ASN A 80 -31.15 -28.91 15.19
C ASN A 80 -29.81 -28.19 15.04
N LYS A 81 -28.89 -28.44 15.99
CA LYS A 81 -27.52 -27.84 15.98
C LYS A 81 -26.65 -28.29 14.80
N SER A 82 -26.96 -29.46 14.22
CA SER A 82 -26.25 -29.97 13.05
C SER A 82 -26.47 -29.10 11.83
N PHE A 83 -27.70 -28.61 11.62
CA PHE A 83 -28.01 -27.71 10.52
C PHE A 83 -27.13 -26.43 10.57
N ILE A 84 -27.03 -25.83 11.75
CA ILE A 84 -26.16 -24.65 11.95
C ILE A 84 -24.70 -24.96 11.63
N THR A 85 -24.23 -26.16 12.00
CA THR A 85 -22.84 -26.59 11.68
C THR A 85 -22.63 -26.66 10.18
N TYR A 86 -23.51 -27.33 9.45
CA TYR A 86 -23.42 -27.41 7.99
C TYR A 86 -23.51 -26.07 7.33
N PHE A 87 -24.37 -25.18 7.82
CA PHE A 87 -24.48 -23.82 7.31
C PHE A 87 -23.17 -23.02 7.50
N ILE A 88 -22.56 -23.08 8.69
CA ILE A 88 -21.28 -22.41 8.98
C ILE A 88 -20.16 -22.99 8.10
N LEU A 89 -20.10 -24.30 7.93
CA LEU A 89 -19.10 -24.95 7.07
C LEU A 89 -19.27 -24.57 5.61
N LEU A 90 -20.51 -24.61 5.10
CA LEU A 90 -20.82 -24.17 3.74
C LEU A 90 -20.42 -22.71 3.51
N PHE A 91 -20.75 -21.85 4.48
CA PHE A 91 -20.33 -20.44 4.44
C PHE A 91 -18.81 -20.30 4.34
N CYS A 92 -18.05 -21.07 5.13
CA CYS A 92 -16.57 -21.06 5.07
C CYS A 92 -16.04 -21.49 3.71
N VAL A 93 -16.63 -22.53 3.14
CA VAL A 93 -16.25 -23.01 1.79
C VAL A 93 -16.48 -21.90 0.77
N ILE A 94 -17.67 -21.29 0.75
CA ILE A 94 -18.01 -20.19 -0.18
C ILE A 94 -17.03 -19.00 -0.01
N VAL A 95 -16.78 -18.60 1.23
CA VAL A 95 -15.86 -17.49 1.52
C VAL A 95 -14.45 -17.82 1.09
N THR A 96 -13.97 -19.05 1.32
CA THR A 96 -12.64 -19.49 0.90
C THR A 96 -12.50 -19.48 -0.63
N PHE A 97 -13.49 -19.98 -1.36
CA PHE A 97 -13.50 -19.91 -2.83
C PHE A 97 -13.44 -18.46 -3.33
N LYS A 98 -14.30 -17.60 -2.79
CA LYS A 98 -14.34 -16.19 -3.17
C LYS A 98 -13.00 -15.49 -2.89
N TYR A 99 -12.34 -15.81 -1.80
CA TYR A 99 -11.03 -15.26 -1.49
C TYR A 99 -9.94 -15.82 -2.38
N ASN A 100 -9.96 -17.12 -2.67
CA ASN A 100 -9.03 -17.70 -3.62
C ASN A 100 -9.14 -17.04 -5.00
N GLU A 101 -10.36 -16.86 -5.51
CA GLU A 101 -10.61 -16.13 -6.76
C GLU A 101 -10.00 -14.72 -6.71
N ARG A 102 -10.32 -13.96 -5.66
CA ARG A 102 -9.82 -12.59 -5.52
C ARG A 102 -8.31 -12.50 -5.45
N PHE A 103 -7.63 -13.37 -4.68
CA PHE A 103 -6.19 -13.24 -4.44
C PHE A 103 -5.34 -14.01 -5.43
N SER A 104 -5.81 -15.16 -5.89
CA SER A 104 -5.07 -15.99 -6.83
C SER A 104 -5.32 -15.61 -8.29
N ILE A 105 -6.46 -14.96 -8.59
CA ILE A 105 -6.86 -14.60 -9.94
C ILE A 105 -6.89 -13.09 -10.11
N GLU A 106 -7.81 -12.38 -9.42
CA GLU A 106 -8.04 -10.94 -9.65
C GLU A 106 -6.86 -10.06 -9.16
N ARG A 107 -6.22 -10.43 -8.06
CA ARG A 107 -5.11 -9.69 -7.46
C ARG A 107 -3.75 -10.35 -7.67
N LYS A 108 -3.68 -11.27 -8.61
CA LYS A 108 -2.43 -11.90 -9.00
C LYS A 108 -1.39 -10.83 -9.32
N PHE A 109 -0.17 -11.00 -8.81
CA PHE A 109 0.93 -10.05 -8.99
C PHE A 109 0.60 -8.61 -8.56
N HIS A 110 -0.02 -8.43 -7.39
CA HIS A 110 -0.37 -7.09 -6.87
C HIS A 110 -1.25 -6.27 -7.83
N GLU A 111 -2.36 -6.88 -8.29
CA GLU A 111 -3.34 -6.23 -9.16
C GLU A 111 -2.96 -6.21 -10.66
N LEU A 112 -2.04 -7.05 -11.07
CA LEU A 112 -1.69 -7.23 -12.48
C LEU A 112 -2.51 -8.33 -13.18
N SER A 113 -3.69 -8.68 -12.66
CA SER A 113 -4.54 -9.77 -13.19
C SER A 113 -4.89 -9.61 -14.67
N ASN A 114 -5.03 -8.36 -15.13
CA ASN A 114 -5.40 -8.04 -16.52
C ASN A 114 -4.19 -7.80 -17.43
N VAL A 115 -2.98 -8.01 -16.92
CA VAL A 115 -1.77 -7.78 -17.69
C VAL A 115 -1.42 -9.06 -18.46
N ASP A 116 -1.19 -8.92 -19.75
CA ASP A 116 -0.66 -10.00 -20.59
C ASP A 116 0.84 -10.18 -20.30
N LEU A 117 1.16 -11.23 -19.56
CA LEU A 117 2.55 -11.54 -19.18
C LEU A 117 3.42 -11.93 -20.38
N SER A 118 2.84 -12.28 -21.53
CA SER A 118 3.60 -12.57 -22.75
C SER A 118 4.34 -11.31 -23.26
N ASN A 119 3.83 -10.13 -22.94
CA ASN A 119 4.45 -8.84 -23.27
C ASN A 119 5.57 -8.44 -22.32
N SER A 120 5.85 -9.23 -21.28
CA SER A 120 6.93 -8.92 -20.34
C SER A 120 8.30 -8.93 -21.03
N LYS A 121 9.20 -8.06 -20.58
CA LYS A 121 10.55 -7.94 -21.11
C LYS A 121 11.58 -8.28 -20.05
N SER A 122 12.69 -8.87 -20.44
CA SER A 122 13.79 -9.14 -19.52
C SER A 122 14.34 -7.84 -18.95
N PHE A 123 14.31 -7.71 -17.62
CA PHE A 123 14.82 -6.51 -16.93
C PHE A 123 16.34 -6.52 -16.79
N GLU A 124 17.02 -7.60 -17.13
CA GLU A 124 18.48 -7.65 -17.30
C GLU A 124 18.95 -6.62 -18.33
N THR A 125 18.11 -6.27 -19.32
CA THR A 125 18.42 -5.19 -20.28
C THR A 125 18.60 -3.83 -19.65
N PHE A 126 18.02 -3.58 -18.46
CA PHE A 126 18.23 -2.38 -17.67
C PHE A 126 19.50 -2.48 -16.83
N ASP A 127 19.71 -3.60 -16.14
CA ASP A 127 20.92 -3.86 -15.36
C ASP A 127 21.11 -5.35 -15.11
N LYS A 128 22.34 -5.86 -15.19
CA LYS A 128 22.71 -7.26 -14.93
C LYS A 128 22.31 -7.76 -13.54
N LYS A 129 22.19 -6.86 -12.56
CA LYS A 129 21.73 -7.18 -11.20
C LYS A 129 20.29 -7.72 -11.16
N PHE A 130 19.49 -7.47 -12.22
CA PHE A 130 18.12 -7.95 -12.36
C PHE A 130 17.99 -9.17 -13.27
N ARG A 131 19.07 -9.91 -13.43
CA ARG A 131 19.07 -11.15 -14.24
C ARG A 131 17.98 -12.11 -13.78
N GLY A 132 17.22 -12.63 -14.71
CA GLY A 132 16.12 -13.55 -14.45
C GLY A 132 14.80 -12.88 -14.03
N LEU A 133 14.77 -11.54 -13.93
CA LEU A 133 13.52 -10.80 -13.70
C LEU A 133 12.92 -10.32 -15.02
N ASN A 134 11.61 -10.49 -15.14
CA ASN A 134 10.82 -9.92 -16.22
C ASN A 134 10.10 -8.68 -15.72
N TRP A 135 10.08 -7.64 -16.55
CA TRP A 135 9.44 -6.37 -16.26
C TRP A 135 8.15 -6.21 -17.04
N ILE A 136 7.10 -5.87 -16.33
CA ILE A 136 5.83 -5.46 -16.88
C ILE A 136 5.10 -4.65 -15.83
N THR A 137 4.37 -3.63 -16.25
CA THR A 137 3.53 -2.85 -15.35
C THR A 137 2.15 -2.62 -15.97
N PRO A 138 1.11 -2.38 -15.15
CA PRO A 138 -0.23 -2.11 -15.65
C PRO A 138 -0.33 -0.75 -16.35
N TYR A 139 0.67 0.10 -16.20
CA TYR A 139 0.66 1.48 -16.68
C TYR A 139 1.18 1.61 -18.11
N PHE A 140 2.01 0.65 -18.55
CA PHE A 140 2.55 0.61 -19.88
C PHE A 140 2.20 -0.72 -20.53
N ASN A 141 1.49 -0.67 -21.64
CA ASN A 141 1.29 -1.85 -22.50
C ASN A 141 2.61 -2.23 -23.21
N GLU A 142 3.52 -1.26 -23.32
CA GLU A 142 4.84 -1.42 -23.95
C GLU A 142 5.93 -1.25 -22.89
N PRO A 143 6.37 -2.32 -22.21
CA PRO A 143 7.40 -2.27 -21.18
C PRO A 143 8.73 -1.67 -21.67
N ASP A 144 9.02 -1.75 -22.96
CA ASP A 144 10.24 -1.20 -23.55
C ASP A 144 10.34 0.32 -23.37
N ILE A 145 9.21 1.05 -23.48
CA ILE A 145 9.19 2.51 -23.26
C ILE A 145 9.61 2.84 -21.82
N GLU A 146 9.06 2.11 -20.86
CA GLU A 146 9.37 2.29 -19.45
C GLU A 146 10.82 1.94 -19.14
N ILE A 147 11.30 0.78 -19.60
CA ILE A 147 12.69 0.34 -19.46
C ILE A 147 13.66 1.36 -20.09
N ASN A 148 13.32 1.93 -21.24
CA ASN A 148 14.14 2.95 -21.89
C ASN A 148 14.22 4.22 -21.05
N ASN A 149 13.13 4.70 -20.49
CA ASN A 149 13.14 5.86 -19.59
C ASN A 149 13.96 5.61 -18.31
N LEU A 150 13.87 4.41 -17.76
CA LEU A 150 14.70 3.99 -16.64
C LEU A 150 16.19 3.99 -17.00
N LYS A 151 16.57 3.50 -18.19
CA LYS A 151 17.94 3.54 -18.71
C LYS A 151 18.44 4.97 -18.86
N ILE A 152 17.66 5.85 -19.50
CA ILE A 152 18.00 7.28 -19.66
C ILE A 152 18.26 7.92 -18.31
N LEU A 153 17.36 7.74 -17.35
CA LEU A 153 17.56 8.31 -16.01
C LEU A 153 18.79 7.70 -15.31
N LYS A 154 19.01 6.38 -15.44
CA LYS A 154 20.20 5.71 -14.89
C LYS A 154 21.50 6.33 -15.38
N GLU A 155 21.64 6.55 -16.69
CA GLU A 155 22.83 7.17 -17.26
C GLU A 155 23.02 8.63 -16.80
N ILE A 156 21.92 9.40 -16.74
CA ILE A 156 21.99 10.75 -16.17
C ILE A 156 22.45 10.73 -14.71
N LEU A 157 21.90 9.86 -13.90
CA LEU A 157 22.23 9.73 -12.47
C LEU A 157 23.68 9.26 -12.27
N ARG A 158 24.18 8.41 -13.14
CA ARG A 158 25.58 7.95 -13.11
C ARG A 158 26.59 9.10 -13.25
N LEU A 159 26.23 10.09 -14.06
CA LEU A 159 27.10 11.28 -14.29
C LEU A 159 26.90 12.37 -13.21
N GLN A 160 25.90 12.27 -12.34
CA GLN A 160 25.72 13.26 -11.27
C GLN A 160 26.72 13.02 -10.14
N THR A 161 27.39 14.08 -9.71
CA THR A 161 28.31 14.06 -8.55
C THR A 161 27.64 14.71 -7.32
N ASP A 162 26.69 15.58 -7.54
CA ASP A 162 26.00 16.34 -6.50
C ASP A 162 24.97 15.49 -5.74
N ASN A 163 24.63 15.93 -4.51
CA ASN A 163 23.56 15.35 -3.75
C ASN A 163 22.23 15.48 -4.51
N THR A 164 21.65 14.35 -4.78
CA THR A 164 20.49 14.23 -5.68
C THR A 164 19.31 13.60 -4.95
N MET A 165 18.13 14.18 -5.15
CA MET A 165 16.86 13.66 -4.69
C MET A 165 16.08 13.07 -5.85
N LEU A 166 15.42 11.92 -5.62
CA LEU A 166 14.55 11.28 -6.60
C LEU A 166 13.11 11.35 -6.12
N LEU A 167 12.24 11.83 -6.99
CA LEU A 167 10.77 11.82 -6.84
C LEU A 167 10.21 10.81 -7.83
N THR A 168 10.16 9.55 -7.43
CA THR A 168 9.77 8.44 -8.30
C THR A 168 9.31 7.23 -7.49
N GLU A 169 8.47 6.41 -8.06
CA GLU A 169 8.06 5.11 -7.50
C GLU A 169 9.19 4.04 -7.62
N TYR A 170 10.19 4.28 -8.44
CA TYR A 170 11.29 3.35 -8.72
C TYR A 170 12.45 3.52 -7.72
N ASN A 171 12.47 2.73 -6.67
CA ASN A 171 13.39 2.89 -5.54
C ASN A 171 14.74 2.14 -5.70
N PHE A 172 14.97 1.46 -6.81
CA PHE A 172 16.14 0.59 -7.00
C PHE A 172 17.40 1.30 -7.54
N PHE A 173 17.32 2.59 -7.90
CA PHE A 173 18.48 3.32 -8.44
C PHE A 173 19.67 3.36 -7.48
N SER A 174 19.40 3.50 -6.16
CA SER A 174 20.49 3.49 -5.17
C SER A 174 21.26 2.17 -5.15
N SER A 175 20.54 1.04 -5.23
CA SER A 175 21.15 -0.30 -5.28
C SER A 175 21.84 -0.59 -6.61
N THR A 176 21.27 -0.08 -7.71
CA THR A 176 21.81 -0.30 -9.05
C THR A 176 23.13 0.45 -9.26
N LEU A 177 23.17 1.72 -8.81
CA LEU A 177 24.33 2.59 -8.97
C LEU A 177 25.28 2.59 -7.76
N GLU A 178 25.00 1.77 -6.73
CA GLU A 178 25.79 1.66 -5.49
C GLU A 178 26.04 3.03 -4.86
N ARG A 179 25.05 3.90 -4.95
CA ARG A 179 25.13 5.28 -4.52
C ARG A 179 23.85 5.71 -3.81
N LYS A 180 24.02 6.53 -2.76
CA LYS A 180 22.89 7.10 -2.02
C LYS A 180 22.20 8.18 -2.85
N PHE A 181 20.91 7.98 -3.11
CA PHE A 181 20.00 9.02 -3.55
C PHE A 181 19.00 9.31 -2.44
N HIS A 182 18.59 10.57 -2.33
CA HIS A 182 17.62 11.01 -1.34
C HIS A 182 16.20 10.90 -1.91
N SER A 183 15.22 10.65 -1.05
CA SER A 183 13.80 10.71 -1.38
C SER A 183 13.02 11.28 -0.19
N PRO A 184 11.91 11.98 -0.39
CA PRO A 184 11.08 12.47 0.71
C PRO A 184 10.51 11.34 1.58
N SER A 185 10.23 10.20 0.99
CA SER A 185 9.71 9.00 1.68
C SER A 185 10.46 7.75 1.21
N ARG A 186 10.32 6.67 1.97
CA ARG A 186 10.90 5.36 1.61
C ARG A 186 10.36 4.83 0.28
N THR A 187 9.06 5.03 0.06
CA THR A 187 8.38 4.75 -1.21
C THR A 187 7.66 6.04 -1.61
N PHE A 188 8.05 6.63 -2.74
CA PHE A 188 7.45 7.88 -3.20
C PHE A 188 6.39 7.59 -4.25
N ASP A 189 5.14 7.62 -3.82
CA ASP A 189 3.96 7.35 -4.63
C ASP A 189 2.90 8.46 -4.48
N ARG A 190 1.70 8.24 -5.01
CA ARG A 190 0.61 9.23 -5.01
C ARG A 190 0.07 9.59 -3.62
N ILE A 191 0.31 8.76 -2.62
CA ILE A 191 -0.14 8.98 -1.25
C ILE A 191 0.99 9.49 -0.33
N SER A 192 2.21 9.59 -0.86
CA SER A 192 3.39 10.00 -0.09
C SER A 192 3.46 11.48 0.23
N TYR A 193 2.57 12.30 -0.34
CA TYR A 193 2.52 13.74 -0.12
C TYR A 193 1.08 14.25 0.02
N PRO A 194 0.81 15.20 0.91
CA PRO A 194 -0.53 15.70 1.19
C PRO A 194 -1.03 16.64 0.07
N ARG A 195 -2.35 16.73 -0.08
CA ARG A 195 -2.97 17.74 -0.95
C ARG A 195 -2.90 19.12 -0.31
N LEU A 196 -3.08 20.20 -1.12
CA LEU A 196 -3.04 21.60 -0.67
C LEU A 196 -3.97 21.90 0.50
N ASN A 197 -5.17 21.31 0.50
CA ASN A 197 -6.18 21.50 1.54
C ASN A 197 -6.06 20.51 2.71
N SER A 198 -4.99 19.72 2.76
CA SER A 198 -4.75 18.79 3.85
C SER A 198 -4.25 19.51 5.10
N LYS A 199 -4.72 19.08 6.30
CA LYS A 199 -4.18 19.54 7.58
C LYS A 199 -2.67 19.29 7.74
N TYR A 200 -2.10 18.40 6.94
CA TYR A 200 -0.69 18.05 6.96
C TYR A 200 0.16 18.84 5.95
N TYR A 201 -0.45 19.71 5.14
CA TYR A 201 0.25 20.43 4.06
C TYR A 201 1.46 21.21 4.55
N PHE A 202 1.28 22.11 5.52
CA PHE A 202 2.38 22.93 6.06
C PHE A 202 3.47 22.10 6.72
N LYS A 203 3.10 21.05 7.44
CA LYS A 203 4.07 20.14 8.07
C LYS A 203 4.94 19.44 7.02
N TYR A 204 4.33 19.00 5.92
CA TYR A 204 5.06 18.37 4.82
C TYR A 204 5.90 19.38 4.03
N LYS A 205 5.39 20.59 3.78
CA LYS A 205 6.16 21.68 3.16
C LYS A 205 7.45 21.93 3.94
N ASN A 206 7.36 22.19 5.22
CA ASN A 206 8.53 22.43 6.07
C ASN A 206 9.49 21.24 6.08
N PHE A 207 8.98 20.02 6.24
CA PHE A 207 9.78 18.80 6.16
C PHE A 207 10.56 18.69 4.84
N LEU A 208 9.92 18.99 3.70
CA LEU A 208 10.56 18.90 2.39
C LEU A 208 11.67 19.95 2.23
N ILE A 209 11.39 21.20 2.63
CA ILE A 209 12.35 22.30 2.62
C ILE A 209 13.55 21.95 3.51
N ASP A 210 13.30 21.54 4.76
CA ASP A 210 14.36 21.16 5.72
C ASP A 210 15.19 19.99 5.18
N LYS A 211 14.57 19.03 4.50
CA LYS A 211 15.28 17.91 3.91
C LYS A 211 16.18 18.36 2.75
N ILE A 212 15.69 19.25 1.88
CA ILE A 212 16.51 19.83 0.78
C ILE A 212 17.71 20.56 1.36
N LYS A 213 17.53 21.38 2.40
CA LYS A 213 18.62 22.11 3.08
C LYS A 213 19.60 21.18 3.77
N LYS A 214 19.12 20.33 4.68
CA LYS A 214 19.91 19.43 5.51
C LYS A 214 20.79 18.49 4.67
N GLU A 215 20.21 17.93 3.63
CA GLU A 215 20.91 16.99 2.74
C GLU A 215 21.65 17.70 1.62
N LYS A 216 21.67 19.05 1.61
CA LYS A 216 22.35 19.90 0.61
C LYS A 216 22.03 19.47 -0.82
N ILE A 217 20.73 19.23 -1.10
CA ILE A 217 20.27 18.75 -2.40
C ILE A 217 20.49 19.81 -3.47
N LYS A 218 21.21 19.45 -4.53
CA LYS A 218 21.50 20.31 -5.69
C LYS A 218 20.61 19.99 -6.88
N ASN A 219 20.24 18.74 -7.05
CA ASN A 219 19.41 18.27 -8.17
C ASN A 219 18.25 17.42 -7.66
N ILE A 220 17.08 17.62 -8.23
CA ILE A 220 15.90 16.78 -7.99
C ILE A 220 15.47 16.23 -9.34
N PHE A 221 15.37 14.92 -9.47
CA PHE A 221 14.83 14.27 -10.65
C PHE A 221 13.45 13.70 -10.35
N VAL A 222 12.53 14.01 -11.25
CA VAL A 222 11.17 13.44 -11.27
C VAL A 222 11.11 12.46 -12.41
N LEU A 223 10.75 11.23 -12.14
CA LEU A 223 10.43 10.20 -13.14
C LEU A 223 9.05 9.65 -12.85
N GLU A 224 8.17 9.74 -13.81
CA GLU A 224 6.82 9.21 -13.76
C GLU A 224 6.56 8.26 -14.92
N TRP A 225 5.65 7.32 -14.71
CA TRP A 225 5.20 6.38 -15.74
C TRP A 225 4.29 7.03 -16.80
N ARG A 226 3.86 8.25 -16.59
CA ARG A 226 3.05 9.05 -17.51
C ARG A 226 3.71 10.39 -17.78
N GLU A 227 3.25 11.08 -18.80
CA GLU A 227 3.72 12.42 -19.12
C GLU A 227 3.63 13.36 -17.89
N ILE A 228 4.74 14.03 -17.61
CA ILE A 228 4.81 15.01 -16.53
C ILE A 228 4.30 16.35 -17.04
N SER A 229 3.00 16.59 -16.80
CA SER A 229 2.38 17.90 -17.03
C SER A 229 2.84 18.91 -15.96
N THR A 230 2.68 20.19 -16.23
CA THR A 230 2.90 21.27 -15.25
C THR A 230 2.05 21.05 -13.99
N ARG A 231 0.80 20.64 -14.14
CA ARG A 231 -0.09 20.31 -13.01
C ARG A 231 0.48 19.18 -12.17
N ARG A 232 1.05 18.15 -12.80
CA ARG A 232 1.64 17.02 -12.08
C ARG A 232 2.90 17.45 -11.33
N LEU A 233 3.77 18.23 -11.94
CA LEU A 233 4.97 18.76 -11.31
C LEU A 233 4.64 19.67 -10.11
N ASN A 234 3.59 20.49 -10.24
CA ASN A 234 3.08 21.27 -9.11
C ASN A 234 2.70 20.37 -7.93
N HIS A 235 1.93 19.31 -8.18
CA HIS A 235 1.53 18.39 -7.13
C HIS A 235 2.70 17.67 -6.46
N LEU A 236 3.75 17.36 -7.20
CA LEU A 236 4.90 16.61 -6.67
C LEU A 236 5.81 17.49 -5.81
N ILE A 237 6.04 18.74 -6.22
CA ILE A 237 7.05 19.60 -5.57
C ILE A 237 6.71 21.11 -5.58
N LEU A 238 6.23 21.69 -6.69
CA LEU A 238 6.15 23.14 -6.82
C LEU A 238 5.03 23.80 -5.98
N ASN A 239 4.11 23.00 -5.45
CA ASN A 239 3.16 23.48 -4.46
C ASN A 239 3.79 23.66 -3.07
N TYR A 240 4.94 23.05 -2.80
CA TYR A 240 5.60 23.08 -1.49
C TYR A 240 6.83 23.98 -1.47
N VAL A 241 7.52 24.11 -2.61
CA VAL A 241 8.70 24.97 -2.76
C VAL A 241 8.49 25.83 -3.98
N SER A 242 8.76 27.14 -3.88
CA SER A 242 8.55 28.08 -4.99
C SER A 242 9.27 27.63 -6.25
N LYS A 243 8.62 27.84 -7.41
CA LYS A 243 9.19 27.54 -8.72
C LYS A 243 10.49 28.33 -8.95
N ASP A 244 10.62 29.51 -8.38
CA ASP A 244 11.79 30.38 -8.54
C ASP A 244 13.04 29.78 -7.92
N CYS A 245 12.88 28.85 -6.95
CA CYS A 245 13.96 28.10 -6.35
C CYS A 245 14.57 27.05 -7.28
N PHE A 246 13.99 26.87 -8.47
CA PHE A 246 14.44 25.83 -9.39
C PHE A 246 14.72 26.36 -10.78
N GLN A 247 15.73 25.80 -11.41
CA GLN A 247 15.88 25.80 -12.85
C GLN A 247 15.30 24.47 -13.37
N VAL A 248 14.17 24.55 -14.05
CA VAL A 248 13.45 23.38 -14.57
C VAL A 248 13.96 23.05 -15.97
N SER A 249 14.33 21.80 -16.20
CA SER A 249 14.66 21.28 -17.53
C SER A 249 13.99 19.92 -17.74
N LYS A 250 13.46 19.69 -18.93
CA LYS A 250 12.87 18.41 -19.34
C LYS A 250 13.91 17.63 -20.13
N THR A 251 14.18 16.38 -19.72
CA THR A 251 14.96 15.43 -20.53
C THR A 251 14.06 14.80 -21.59
N ASN A 252 12.87 14.40 -21.20
CA ASN A 252 11.78 13.97 -22.07
C ASN A 252 10.44 14.20 -21.37
N ILE A 253 9.33 13.70 -21.93
CA ILE A 253 7.99 13.89 -21.33
C ILE A 253 7.80 13.16 -20.00
N TYR A 254 8.64 12.18 -19.68
CA TYR A 254 8.59 11.34 -18.45
C TYR A 254 9.65 11.73 -17.42
N ILE A 255 10.66 12.52 -17.80
CA ILE A 255 11.79 12.86 -16.92
C ILE A 255 12.00 14.37 -16.88
N VAL A 256 11.90 14.93 -15.68
CA VAL A 256 12.15 16.35 -15.42
C VAL A 256 13.27 16.49 -14.38
N LYS A 257 14.22 17.37 -14.65
CA LYS A 257 15.27 17.80 -13.73
C LYS A 257 14.94 19.18 -13.18
N LEU A 258 15.06 19.31 -11.87
CA LEU A 258 14.97 20.55 -11.12
C LEU A 258 16.34 20.82 -10.49
N LYS A 259 17.10 21.79 -11.00
CA LYS A 259 18.33 22.24 -10.36
C LYS A 259 17.99 23.26 -9.30
N VAL A 260 18.39 23.02 -8.07
CA VAL A 260 18.10 23.90 -6.93
C VAL A 260 18.94 25.15 -7.03
N LYS A 261 18.30 26.31 -6.90
CA LYS A 261 18.91 27.64 -6.80
C LYS A 261 18.84 28.15 -5.36
N SER A 262 19.60 29.17 -5.05
CA SER A 262 19.41 29.96 -3.83
C SER A 262 18.11 30.76 -3.95
N CYS A 263 17.21 30.65 -2.96
CA CYS A 263 15.97 31.43 -2.89
C CYS A 263 15.51 31.57 -1.45
N GLU A 264 14.56 32.48 -1.20
CA GLU A 264 14.05 32.80 0.13
C GLU A 264 13.43 31.59 0.84
N ASP A 265 12.69 30.73 0.13
CA ASP A 265 12.13 29.49 0.71
C ASP A 265 13.20 28.51 1.18
N LEU A 266 14.43 28.64 0.66
CA LEU A 266 15.58 27.78 0.97
C LEU A 266 16.69 28.51 1.75
N LEU A 267 16.49 29.74 2.13
CA LEU A 267 17.33 30.50 3.07
C LEU A 267 16.78 30.40 4.48
#